data_addd816e67f05bd3010fc90822f6b920
#
_entry.id   addd816e67f05bd3010fc90822f6b920
#
_cell.length_a   1.000
_cell.length_b   1.000
_cell.length_c   1.000
_cell.angle_alpha   90.00
_cell.angle_beta   90.00
_cell.angle_gamma   90.00
#
_symmetry.space_group_name_H-M   'P 1'
#
loop_
_entity.id
_entity.type
_entity.pdbx_description
1 polymer ?
#
loop_
_entity_poly.entity_id
_entity_poly.type
_entity_poly.pdbx_seq_one_letter_code
_entity_poly.pdbx_strand_id
1 'polypeptide(L)'
;PDHLDSTQVAMLVRELERDGYVGERIGETAKPAEQQVIETPRKEIVTPTLDNLDRLSVEMPRDGMTPTAMENLRRLVASKATLLKKALATDSLSITEHTDRIEFGWFRPTDDQVEIAAYYQLVQGLCELARTQKRVIATEQEVENEKYAFRSFLLKLRFIGREYKDSRRVLLQHLSGNASYAKPKAGDEE
;
A
#
# COMPACT_ATOMS: atom_id res chain seq x y z
N PRO A 1 -28.82 -16.69 45.03
CA PRO A 1 -28.80 -15.68 44.00
C PRO A 1 -29.25 -14.37 44.62
N ASP A 2 -28.27 -13.53 44.98
CA ASP A 2 -28.46 -12.30 45.74
C ASP A 2 -28.89 -11.22 44.75
N HIS A 3 -30.18 -10.88 44.82
CA HIS A 3 -30.69 -9.68 44.17
C HIS A 3 -30.31 -8.47 45.02
N LEU A 4 -29.52 -7.57 44.44
CA LEU A 4 -29.23 -6.27 45.05
C LEU A 4 -30.54 -5.51 45.26
N ASP A 5 -30.78 -5.04 46.47
CA ASP A 5 -31.93 -4.24 46.83
C ASP A 5 -31.90 -2.88 46.10
N SER A 6 -33.06 -2.35 45.75
CA SER A 6 -33.22 -1.06 45.04
C SER A 6 -32.44 0.09 45.69
N THR A 7 -32.26 0.02 47.01
CA THR A 7 -31.50 1.01 47.78
C THR A 7 -30.00 0.91 47.52
N GLN A 8 -29.48 -0.31 47.35
CA GLN A 8 -28.06 -0.55 47.04
C GLN A 8 -27.74 -0.15 45.61
N VAL A 9 -28.66 -0.36 44.66
CA VAL A 9 -28.50 0.09 43.26
C VAL A 9 -28.48 1.61 43.20
N ALA A 10 -29.36 2.31 43.98
CA ALA A 10 -29.39 3.77 44.01
C ALA A 10 -28.12 4.39 44.59
N MET A 11 -27.49 3.73 45.56
CA MET A 11 -26.19 4.18 46.13
C MET A 11 -25.06 4.00 45.12
N LEU A 12 -25.00 2.88 44.41
CA LEU A 12 -24.01 2.59 43.41
C LEU A 12 -24.07 3.57 42.21
N VAL A 13 -25.29 3.90 41.75
CA VAL A 13 -25.50 4.88 40.67
C VAL A 13 -25.00 6.26 41.11
N ARG A 14 -25.27 6.67 42.37
CA ARG A 14 -24.85 7.97 42.91
C ARG A 14 -23.34 8.08 43.08
N GLU A 15 -22.67 6.97 43.33
CA GLU A 15 -21.21 6.90 43.44
C GLU A 15 -20.54 6.96 42.07
N LEU A 16 -21.10 6.30 41.05
CA LEU A 16 -20.68 6.37 39.68
C LEU A 16 -20.85 7.75 39.03
N GLU A 17 -21.96 8.44 39.35
CA GLU A 17 -22.18 9.83 38.89
C GLU A 17 -21.18 10.82 39.52
N ARG A 18 -20.71 10.56 40.72
CA ARG A 18 -19.69 11.39 41.37
C ARG A 18 -18.30 11.23 40.75
N ASP A 19 -18.03 10.06 40.16
CA ASP A 19 -16.77 9.77 39.43
C ASP A 19 -16.84 10.11 37.95
N GLY A 20 -17.91 10.82 37.51
CA GLY A 20 -18.03 11.36 36.14
C GLY A 20 -18.60 10.37 35.13
N TYR A 21 -19.21 9.27 35.55
CA TYR A 21 -19.88 8.32 34.67
C TYR A 21 -21.33 8.72 34.46
N VAL A 22 -21.69 9.20 33.24
CA VAL A 22 -23.06 9.50 32.83
C VAL A 22 -23.71 8.25 32.26
N GLY A 23 -24.45 7.51 33.06
CA GLY A 23 -25.22 6.35 32.60
C GLY A 23 -26.50 6.79 31.87
N GLU A 24 -26.72 6.28 30.66
CA GLU A 24 -28.00 6.43 29.96
C GLU A 24 -29.11 5.70 30.68
N ARG A 25 -30.18 6.44 31.05
CA ARG A 25 -31.42 5.88 31.61
C ARG A 25 -32.20 5.19 30.50
N ILE A 26 -32.27 3.87 30.55
CA ILE A 26 -33.21 3.10 29.73
C ILE A 26 -34.59 3.14 30.38
N GLY A 27 -35.51 3.80 29.71
CA GLY A 27 -36.96 3.65 29.91
C GLY A 27 -37.72 4.92 30.29
N GLU A 28 -38.15 5.67 29.31
CA GLU A 28 -39.51 6.23 29.33
C GLU A 28 -39.92 6.71 27.92
N THR A 29 -41.10 6.29 27.51
CA THR A 29 -41.79 6.58 26.26
C THR A 29 -42.16 8.06 26.15
N ALA A 30 -41.68 8.76 25.09
CA ALA A 30 -42.31 10.03 24.67
C ALA A 30 -42.05 10.31 23.17
N LYS A 31 -43.12 10.36 22.44
CA LYS A 31 -43.53 11.08 21.20
C LYS A 31 -42.43 11.55 20.22
N PRO A 32 -42.71 11.44 18.91
CA PRO A 32 -41.77 11.78 17.84
C PRO A 32 -41.65 13.30 17.67
N ALA A 33 -40.48 13.82 17.88
CA ALA A 33 -40.07 15.13 17.42
C ALA A 33 -39.05 14.96 16.28
N GLU A 34 -39.24 15.74 15.26
CA GLU A 34 -38.58 15.83 13.97
C GLU A 34 -37.09 15.50 14.00
N GLN A 35 -36.70 14.50 13.21
CA GLN A 35 -35.33 14.15 12.90
C GLN A 35 -34.71 15.30 12.10
N GLN A 36 -33.88 16.12 12.77
CA GLN A 36 -32.82 16.83 12.10
C GLN A 36 -31.79 15.80 11.69
N VAL A 37 -31.75 15.53 10.39
CA VAL A 37 -30.73 14.73 9.74
C VAL A 37 -29.40 15.48 9.88
N ILE A 38 -28.60 15.11 10.87
CA ILE A 38 -27.19 15.45 10.87
C ILE A 38 -26.58 14.50 9.81
N GLU A 39 -26.35 15.03 8.62
CA GLU A 39 -25.53 14.36 7.61
C GLU A 39 -24.12 14.24 8.18
N THR A 40 -23.83 13.12 8.82
CA THR A 40 -22.46 12.64 8.91
C THR A 40 -21.99 12.39 7.48
N PRO A 41 -20.80 12.87 7.07
CA PRO A 41 -20.31 12.62 5.72
C PRO A 41 -20.23 11.09 5.55
N ARG A 42 -21.11 10.58 4.74
CA ARG A 42 -21.13 9.20 4.28
C ARG A 42 -19.76 8.98 3.67
N LYS A 43 -18.92 8.20 4.36
CA LYS A 43 -17.75 7.58 3.76
C LYS A 43 -18.27 6.90 2.50
N GLU A 44 -17.98 7.47 1.34
CA GLU A 44 -18.26 6.83 0.07
C GLU A 44 -17.62 5.46 0.13
N ILE A 45 -18.44 4.45 0.28
CA ILE A 45 -18.05 3.07 -0.01
C ILE A 45 -17.86 3.09 -1.52
N VAL A 46 -16.61 3.32 -1.94
CA VAL A 46 -16.22 3.10 -3.32
C VAL A 46 -16.47 1.62 -3.55
N THR A 47 -17.60 1.31 -4.19
CA THR A 47 -17.86 -0.04 -4.68
C THR A 47 -16.69 -0.38 -5.58
N PRO A 48 -15.93 -1.47 -5.32
CA PRO A 48 -14.86 -1.88 -6.20
C PRO A 48 -15.47 -2.12 -7.57
N THR A 49 -15.03 -1.36 -8.56
CA THR A 49 -15.36 -1.61 -9.95
C THR A 49 -14.87 -3.03 -10.25
N LEU A 50 -15.68 -3.84 -10.92
CA LEU A 50 -15.40 -5.25 -11.25
C LEU A 50 -14.01 -5.49 -11.87
N ASP A 51 -13.41 -4.48 -12.47
CA ASP A 51 -12.04 -4.52 -13.01
C ASP A 51 -10.92 -4.62 -11.96
N ASN A 52 -11.22 -4.42 -10.68
CA ASN A 52 -10.23 -4.46 -9.59
C ASN A 52 -10.21 -5.76 -8.78
N LEU A 53 -11.15 -6.70 -9.04
CA LEU A 53 -11.23 -7.96 -8.30
C LEU A 53 -10.09 -8.93 -8.60
N ASP A 54 -9.40 -8.74 -9.73
CA ASP A 54 -8.31 -9.62 -10.17
C ASP A 54 -6.90 -9.06 -9.90
N ARG A 55 -6.77 -7.96 -9.13
CA ARG A 55 -5.49 -7.34 -8.84
C ARG A 55 -5.32 -7.04 -7.36
N LEU A 56 -4.11 -7.29 -6.88
CA LEU A 56 -3.69 -6.86 -5.55
C LEU A 56 -3.17 -5.42 -5.64
N SER A 57 -3.73 -4.53 -4.83
CA SER A 57 -3.28 -3.15 -4.68
C SER A 57 -2.42 -2.99 -3.45
N VAL A 58 -1.32 -2.26 -3.57
CA VAL A 58 -0.51 -1.79 -2.45
C VAL A 58 -0.78 -0.31 -2.24
N GLU A 59 -1.14 0.06 -1.04
CA GLU A 59 -1.40 1.45 -0.66
C GLU A 59 -0.24 2.01 0.17
N MET A 60 0.17 3.23 -0.12
CA MET A 60 1.20 3.97 0.63
C MET A 60 0.65 5.31 1.11
N PRO A 61 0.97 5.73 2.34
CA PRO A 61 0.56 7.05 2.82
C PRO A 61 1.14 8.16 1.93
N ARG A 62 0.33 9.19 1.68
CA ARG A 62 0.71 10.35 0.87
C ARG A 62 1.66 11.31 1.61
N ASP A 63 1.90 11.10 2.89
CA ASP A 63 2.76 11.94 3.71
C ASP A 63 4.15 12.13 3.09
N GLY A 64 4.58 13.39 2.96
CA GLY A 64 5.86 13.74 2.34
C GLY A 64 5.92 13.58 0.82
N MET A 65 4.83 13.20 0.14
CA MET A 65 4.75 13.16 -1.32
C MET A 65 4.32 14.52 -1.86
N THR A 66 5.29 15.40 -2.05
CA THR A 66 5.06 16.70 -2.71
C THR A 66 4.67 16.50 -4.18
N PRO A 67 4.08 17.52 -4.87
CA PRO A 67 3.80 17.43 -6.30
C PRO A 67 5.05 17.05 -7.13
N THR A 68 6.22 17.57 -6.75
CA THR A 68 7.50 17.20 -7.40
C THR A 68 7.87 15.75 -7.15
N ALA A 69 7.67 15.23 -5.94
CA ALA A 69 7.92 13.81 -5.62
C ALA A 69 6.97 12.89 -6.40
N MET A 70 5.71 13.29 -6.56
CA MET A 70 4.74 12.55 -7.38
C MET A 70 5.14 12.51 -8.85
N GLU A 71 5.58 13.63 -9.40
CA GLU A 71 6.09 13.68 -10.76
C GLU A 71 7.35 12.82 -10.92
N ASN A 72 8.27 12.86 -9.97
CA ASN A 72 9.45 11.99 -9.94
C ASN A 72 9.07 10.52 -9.89
N LEU A 73 8.06 10.15 -9.08
CA LEU A 73 7.56 8.77 -8.99
C LEU A 73 7.04 8.28 -10.34
N ARG A 74 6.21 9.09 -11.03
CA ARG A 74 5.69 8.74 -12.35
C ARG A 74 6.82 8.58 -13.38
N ARG A 75 7.79 9.50 -13.38
CA ARG A 75 8.97 9.43 -14.26
C ARG A 75 9.85 8.23 -13.96
N LEU A 76 10.02 7.90 -12.68
CA LEU A 76 10.79 6.74 -12.24
C LEU A 76 10.16 5.44 -12.75
N VAL A 77 8.86 5.30 -12.57
CA VAL A 77 8.09 4.15 -13.08
C VAL A 77 8.15 4.09 -14.61
N ALA A 78 7.94 5.21 -15.30
CA ALA A 78 8.03 5.28 -16.77
C ALA A 78 9.42 4.89 -17.28
N SER A 79 10.51 5.31 -16.60
CA SER A 79 11.89 4.99 -17.01
C SER A 79 12.26 3.50 -16.86
N LYS A 80 11.43 2.71 -16.20
CA LYS A 80 11.62 1.26 -15.95
C LYS A 80 10.37 0.46 -16.30
N ALA A 81 9.47 1.02 -17.10
CA ALA A 81 8.16 0.44 -17.35
C ALA A 81 8.23 -0.98 -17.91
N THR A 82 9.05 -1.24 -18.91
CA THR A 82 9.20 -2.58 -19.49
C THR A 82 9.72 -3.59 -18.48
N LEU A 83 10.75 -3.23 -17.71
CA LEU A 83 11.32 -4.11 -16.67
C LEU A 83 10.34 -4.36 -15.52
N LEU A 84 9.62 -3.34 -15.07
CA LEU A 84 8.60 -3.47 -14.03
C LEU A 84 7.43 -4.35 -14.48
N LYS A 85 6.93 -4.14 -15.70
CA LYS A 85 5.86 -4.97 -16.26
C LYS A 85 6.26 -6.43 -16.34
N LYS A 86 7.46 -6.72 -16.84
CA LYS A 86 7.97 -8.09 -16.90
C LYS A 86 8.20 -8.69 -15.51
N ALA A 87 8.85 -7.96 -14.60
CA ALA A 87 9.15 -8.42 -13.24
C ALA A 87 7.89 -8.79 -12.46
N LEU A 88 6.82 -7.99 -12.60
CA LEU A 88 5.55 -8.15 -11.91
C LEU A 88 4.52 -8.98 -12.72
N ALA A 89 4.87 -9.37 -13.94
CA ALA A 89 3.98 -10.04 -14.90
C ALA A 89 2.63 -9.30 -15.05
N THR A 90 2.69 -7.97 -15.25
CA THR A 90 1.53 -7.08 -15.38
C THR A 90 1.61 -6.25 -16.66
N ASP A 91 0.46 -5.91 -17.22
CA ASP A 91 0.38 -5.04 -18.41
C ASP A 91 0.19 -3.57 -18.06
N SER A 92 -0.18 -3.28 -16.81
CA SER A 92 -0.52 -1.93 -16.37
C SER A 92 0.29 -1.53 -15.14
N LEU A 93 0.76 -0.28 -15.11
CA LEU A 93 1.44 0.35 -13.98
C LEU A 93 0.67 1.61 -13.57
N SER A 94 -0.63 1.45 -13.26
CA SER A 94 -1.49 2.55 -12.84
C SER A 94 -1.13 3.03 -11.44
N ILE A 95 -1.03 4.34 -11.26
CA ILE A 95 -0.84 4.98 -9.96
C ILE A 95 -2.06 5.87 -9.73
N THR A 96 -2.85 5.55 -8.72
CA THR A 96 -4.05 6.31 -8.34
C THR A 96 -3.73 7.16 -7.12
N GLU A 97 -3.95 8.46 -7.24
CA GLU A 97 -3.76 9.40 -6.12
C GLU A 97 -5.09 9.62 -5.41
N HIS A 98 -5.09 9.36 -4.11
CA HIS A 98 -6.15 9.71 -3.20
C HIS A 98 -5.73 10.90 -2.32
N THR A 99 -6.64 11.42 -1.52
CA THR A 99 -6.37 12.56 -0.65
C THR A 99 -5.31 12.24 0.42
N ASP A 100 -5.33 11.02 0.95
CA ASP A 100 -4.53 10.54 2.08
C ASP A 100 -3.51 9.45 1.71
N ARG A 101 -3.65 8.81 0.54
CA ARG A 101 -2.83 7.68 0.12
C ARG A 101 -2.59 7.66 -1.39
N ILE A 102 -1.68 6.82 -1.80
CA ILE A 102 -1.35 6.50 -3.19
C ILE A 102 -1.53 5.01 -3.36
N GLU A 103 -2.28 4.61 -4.36
CA GLU A 103 -2.61 3.21 -4.66
C GLU A 103 -1.87 2.73 -5.91
N PHE A 104 -1.32 1.52 -5.82
CA PHE A 104 -0.58 0.82 -6.87
C PHE A 104 -1.26 -0.52 -7.17
N GLY A 105 -2.14 -0.54 -8.18
CA GLY A 105 -2.89 -1.72 -8.61
C GLY A 105 -2.13 -2.55 -9.63
N TRP A 106 -0.88 -2.93 -9.36
CA TRP A 106 0.02 -3.56 -10.32
C TRP A 106 0.17 -5.06 -10.15
N PHE A 107 -0.23 -5.56 -8.99
CA PHE A 107 0.21 -6.87 -8.51
C PHE A 107 -0.83 -7.94 -8.79
N ARG A 108 -0.36 -9.16 -8.99
CA ARG A 108 -1.24 -10.31 -9.10
C ARG A 108 -1.69 -10.73 -7.71
N PRO A 109 -2.94 -11.18 -7.56
CA PRO A 109 -3.42 -11.74 -6.31
C PRO A 109 -2.53 -12.93 -5.91
N THR A 110 -2.09 -12.95 -4.67
CA THR A 110 -1.24 -14.00 -4.11
C THR A 110 -1.48 -14.15 -2.62
N ASP A 111 -1.36 -15.37 -2.12
CA ASP A 111 -1.38 -15.68 -0.68
C ASP A 111 0.05 -15.84 -0.13
N ASP A 112 1.07 -15.75 -0.99
CA ASP A 112 2.47 -15.85 -0.57
C ASP A 112 2.93 -14.58 0.13
N GLN A 113 3.20 -14.70 1.42
CA GLN A 113 3.67 -13.60 2.27
C GLN A 113 5.00 -13.01 1.80
N VAL A 114 5.84 -13.80 1.13
CA VAL A 114 7.11 -13.33 0.59
C VAL A 114 6.89 -12.44 -0.63
N GLU A 115 5.94 -12.81 -1.50
CA GLU A 115 5.54 -11.98 -2.64
C GLU A 115 4.91 -10.67 -2.18
N ILE A 116 3.97 -10.73 -1.22
CA ILE A 116 3.31 -9.56 -0.66
C ILE A 116 4.36 -8.60 -0.05
N ALA A 117 5.29 -9.13 0.72
CA ALA A 117 6.38 -8.34 1.31
C ALA A 117 7.28 -7.71 0.23
N ALA A 118 7.59 -8.46 -0.84
CA ALA A 118 8.39 -7.96 -1.95
C ALA A 118 7.70 -6.80 -2.69
N TYR A 119 6.39 -6.90 -2.90
CA TYR A 119 5.58 -5.87 -3.55
C TYR A 119 5.51 -4.59 -2.70
N TYR A 120 5.23 -4.74 -1.40
CA TYR A 120 5.22 -3.63 -0.47
C TYR A 120 6.58 -2.90 -0.42
N GLN A 121 7.67 -3.65 -0.27
CA GLN A 121 9.03 -3.10 -0.23
C GLN A 121 9.40 -2.40 -1.54
N LEU A 122 8.98 -2.93 -2.70
CA LEU A 122 9.20 -2.30 -4.00
C LEU A 122 8.55 -0.93 -4.07
N VAL A 123 7.26 -0.84 -3.71
CA VAL A 123 6.51 0.41 -3.73
C VAL A 123 7.09 1.41 -2.73
N GLN A 124 7.43 0.96 -1.52
CA GLN A 124 8.07 1.78 -0.50
C GLN A 124 9.39 2.37 -1.03
N GLY A 125 10.25 1.54 -1.61
CA GLY A 125 11.53 2.00 -2.18
C GLY A 125 11.35 3.00 -3.32
N LEU A 126 10.34 2.80 -4.19
CA LEU A 126 10.00 3.76 -5.25
C LEU A 126 9.57 5.11 -4.68
N CYS A 127 8.70 5.11 -3.67
CA CYS A 127 8.24 6.35 -3.01
C CYS A 127 9.40 7.07 -2.31
N GLU A 128 10.28 6.36 -1.61
CA GLU A 128 11.46 6.94 -0.95
C GLU A 128 12.43 7.54 -1.96
N LEU A 129 12.71 6.83 -3.05
CA LEU A 129 13.58 7.34 -4.10
C LEU A 129 12.99 8.58 -4.76
N ALA A 130 11.69 8.60 -5.01
CA ALA A 130 10.98 9.75 -5.59
C ALA A 130 11.02 11.00 -4.69
N ARG A 131 10.94 10.82 -3.37
CA ARG A 131 11.03 11.92 -2.38
C ARG A 131 12.44 12.50 -2.29
N THR A 132 13.46 11.65 -2.41
CA THR A 132 14.86 12.06 -2.22
C THR A 132 15.50 12.64 -3.47
N GLN A 133 15.01 12.30 -4.65
CA GLN A 133 15.57 12.77 -5.91
C GLN A 133 15.04 14.16 -6.30
N LYS A 134 15.95 15.07 -6.65
CA LYS A 134 15.58 16.41 -7.15
C LYS A 134 14.97 16.36 -8.55
N ARG A 135 15.44 15.43 -9.40
CA ARG A 135 14.96 15.27 -10.77
C ARG A 135 15.17 13.84 -11.24
N VAL A 136 14.17 13.29 -11.90
CA VAL A 136 14.19 11.98 -12.54
C VAL A 136 13.99 12.15 -14.04
N ILE A 137 14.76 11.40 -14.84
CA ILE A 137 14.60 11.33 -16.30
C ILE A 137 13.67 10.17 -16.62
N ALA A 138 12.63 10.43 -17.40
CA ALA A 138 11.62 9.41 -17.76
C ALA A 138 12.04 8.49 -18.92
N THR A 139 13.18 8.77 -19.57
CA THR A 139 13.61 7.99 -20.74
C THR A 139 13.99 6.57 -20.32
N GLU A 140 13.32 5.60 -20.90
CA GLU A 140 13.65 4.19 -20.75
C GLU A 140 14.84 3.85 -21.67
N GLN A 141 15.79 3.10 -21.13
CA GLN A 141 16.95 2.62 -21.87
C GLN A 141 16.75 1.14 -22.20
N GLU A 142 16.99 0.76 -23.44
CA GLU A 142 17.10 -0.64 -23.83
C GLU A 142 18.21 -1.32 -23.05
N VAL A 143 17.94 -2.52 -22.55
CA VAL A 143 18.89 -3.31 -21.77
C VAL A 143 18.97 -4.72 -22.34
N GLU A 144 20.17 -5.19 -22.61
CA GLU A 144 20.43 -6.54 -23.09
C GLU A 144 20.22 -7.58 -21.99
N ASN A 145 20.55 -7.23 -20.74
CA ASN A 145 20.42 -8.10 -19.58
C ASN A 145 19.44 -7.52 -18.57
N GLU A 146 18.20 -7.94 -18.65
CA GLU A 146 17.09 -7.46 -17.82
C GLU A 146 17.31 -7.71 -16.34
N LYS A 147 17.76 -8.94 -15.98
CA LYS A 147 18.03 -9.31 -14.59
C LYS A 147 19.09 -8.43 -13.95
N TYR A 148 20.19 -8.18 -14.64
CA TYR A 148 21.24 -7.32 -14.15
C TYR A 148 20.76 -5.87 -13.99
N ALA A 149 20.09 -5.33 -15.02
CA ALA A 149 19.59 -3.97 -14.99
C ALA A 149 18.56 -3.76 -13.88
N PHE A 150 17.63 -4.70 -13.70
CA PHE A 150 16.63 -4.61 -12.65
C PHE A 150 17.24 -4.80 -11.26
N ARG A 151 18.20 -5.73 -11.09
CA ARG A 151 18.95 -5.86 -9.84
C ARG A 151 19.66 -4.56 -9.48
N SER A 152 20.32 -3.91 -10.45
CA SER A 152 20.99 -2.62 -10.24
C SER A 152 19.99 -1.53 -9.84
N PHE A 153 18.77 -1.58 -10.37
CA PHE A 153 17.68 -0.69 -9.97
C PHE A 153 17.21 -0.99 -8.54
N LEU A 154 17.02 -2.26 -8.17
CA LEU A 154 16.66 -2.65 -6.79
C LEU A 154 17.70 -2.19 -5.77
N LEU A 155 18.99 -2.19 -6.11
CA LEU A 155 20.04 -1.63 -5.23
C LEU A 155 19.87 -0.13 -5.02
N LYS A 156 19.43 0.63 -6.03
CA LYS A 156 19.07 2.05 -5.88
C LYS A 156 17.85 2.25 -4.97
N LEU A 157 16.92 1.29 -4.96
CA LEU A 157 15.77 1.24 -4.05
C LEU A 157 16.12 0.71 -2.66
N ARG A 158 17.39 0.58 -2.33
CA ARG A 158 17.88 0.10 -1.04
C ARG A 158 17.59 -1.38 -0.72
N PHE A 159 17.34 -2.22 -1.71
CA PHE A 159 17.23 -3.67 -1.52
C PHE A 159 18.63 -4.30 -1.27
N ILE A 160 19.23 -3.92 -0.15
CA ILE A 160 20.58 -4.33 0.26
C ILE A 160 20.47 -5.18 1.54
N GLY A 161 21.29 -6.20 1.66
CA GLY A 161 21.31 -7.07 2.84
C GLY A 161 20.59 -8.41 2.64
N ARG A 162 20.64 -9.22 3.71
CA ARG A 162 20.06 -10.59 3.70
C ARG A 162 18.54 -10.56 3.77
N GLU A 163 17.98 -9.57 4.44
CA GLU A 163 16.53 -9.33 4.62
C GLU A 163 15.80 -9.16 3.29
N TYR A 164 16.45 -8.62 2.27
CA TYR A 164 15.88 -8.45 0.93
C TYR A 164 16.18 -9.60 -0.04
N LYS A 165 16.82 -10.69 0.43
CA LYS A 165 17.23 -11.80 -0.45
C LYS A 165 16.03 -12.43 -1.17
N ASP A 166 14.99 -12.74 -0.42
CA ASP A 166 13.81 -13.40 -0.95
C ASP A 166 12.97 -12.45 -1.83
N SER A 167 12.84 -11.18 -1.42
CA SER A 167 12.18 -10.17 -2.24
C SER A 167 12.90 -9.94 -3.58
N ARG A 168 14.23 -9.90 -3.58
CA ARG A 168 15.01 -9.82 -4.83
C ARG A 168 14.81 -11.06 -5.70
N ARG A 169 14.70 -12.25 -5.12
CA ARG A 169 14.45 -13.50 -5.86
C ARG A 169 13.09 -13.43 -6.56
N VAL A 170 12.03 -13.04 -5.82
CA VAL A 170 10.68 -12.86 -6.37
C VAL A 170 10.67 -11.85 -7.52
N LEU A 171 11.23 -10.67 -7.30
CA LEU A 171 11.19 -9.58 -8.27
C LEU A 171 12.08 -9.82 -9.52
N LEU A 172 13.02 -10.76 -9.46
CA LEU A 172 13.89 -11.10 -10.60
C LEU A 172 13.46 -12.36 -11.35
N GLN A 173 12.48 -13.11 -10.86
CA GLN A 173 12.14 -14.44 -11.38
C GLN A 173 11.69 -14.43 -12.84
N HIS A 174 10.93 -13.40 -13.26
CA HIS A 174 10.34 -13.31 -14.61
C HIS A 174 11.23 -12.58 -15.63
N LEU A 175 12.41 -12.14 -15.22
CA LEU A 175 13.33 -11.40 -16.09
C LEU A 175 14.36 -12.35 -16.73
N SER A 176 14.78 -12.01 -17.94
CA SER A 176 15.80 -12.77 -18.68
C SER A 176 17.22 -12.37 -18.30
N GLY A 177 18.17 -13.24 -18.57
CA GLY A 177 19.59 -12.99 -18.39
C GLY A 177 20.14 -13.35 -17.01
N ASN A 178 21.33 -12.85 -16.69
CA ASN A 178 22.08 -13.16 -15.49
C ASN A 178 22.17 -11.94 -14.54
N ALA A 179 21.92 -12.16 -13.24
CA ALA A 179 21.97 -11.08 -12.25
C ALA A 179 23.39 -10.60 -11.90
N SER A 180 24.44 -11.34 -12.28
CA SER A 180 25.82 -11.07 -11.87
C SER A 180 26.62 -10.23 -12.86
N TYR A 181 26.28 -10.27 -14.16
CA TYR A 181 27.07 -9.63 -15.21
C TYR A 181 26.20 -8.69 -16.07
N ALA A 182 26.78 -7.53 -16.43
CA ALA A 182 26.08 -6.54 -17.30
C ALA A 182 25.91 -7.04 -18.73
N LYS A 183 26.91 -7.76 -19.26
CA LYS A 183 26.85 -8.36 -20.61
C LYS A 183 26.69 -9.87 -20.48
N PRO A 184 25.92 -10.53 -21.36
CA PRO A 184 25.89 -11.98 -21.42
C PRO A 184 27.32 -12.49 -21.62
N LYS A 185 27.71 -13.51 -20.86
CA LYS A 185 28.99 -14.17 -21.07
C LYS A 185 28.89 -14.87 -22.42
N ALA A 186 29.77 -14.52 -23.36
CA ALA A 186 29.89 -15.23 -24.63
C ALA A 186 30.19 -16.71 -24.34
N GLY A 187 29.19 -17.58 -24.43
CA GLY A 187 29.35 -19.01 -24.16
C GLY A 187 28.13 -19.75 -23.62
N ASP A 188 27.02 -19.08 -23.33
CA ASP A 188 25.77 -19.75 -22.87
C ASP A 188 24.73 -19.91 -24.00
N GLU A 189 25.19 -20.08 -25.24
CA GLU A 189 24.38 -20.58 -26.35
C GLU A 189 24.68 -22.09 -26.55
N GLU A 190 23.97 -22.95 -25.81
CA GLU A 190 23.68 -24.34 -26.17
C GLU A 190 22.31 -24.74 -25.62
#